data_9fea2dde9373f980d08c0a5a105d23d0
#
_entry.id   9fea2dde9373f980d08c0a5a105d23d0
#
_cell.length_a   1.000
_cell.length_b   1.000
_cell.length_c   1.000
_cell.angle_alpha   90.00
_cell.angle_beta   90.00
_cell.angle_gamma   90.00
#
_symmetry.space_group_name_H-M   'P 1'
#
loop_
_entity.id
_entity.type
_entity.pdbx_description
1 polymer ?
#
loop_
_entity_poly.entity_id
_entity_poly.type
_entity_poly.pdbx_seq_one_letter_code
_entity_poly.pdbx_strand_id
1 'polypeptide(L)'
;MKLLQLSRAELRRQLAGAGVWIRTGPFSLKLQSRVPSVADGLAELYGQFEVRNTHEAFADFHVSVNPPATLRRWLRPQVNFSFDGMRPFKPLPHDQAFPMLEWGLNWCVSTQAHHYLIIHAAVVEKNGLAAILPAPPGSGKSTLTAGLVLSGWRLLSDELTLVNRKTGLIQPLPRPVSLKNQSIDIIRLFEPDAYINRPSHDTVKGTVAHMRPPRDSVLRQHETARPGWVIFPKWEAGATTTLTPRSQAQTFMFLAQNAFNYSHLGADGFRVGAALIDQTHCYDFHYSDLREAIATFDRLAERRAS
;
A
#
# COMPACT_ATOMS: atom_id res chain seq x y z
N MET A 1 16.16 15.85 0.52
CA MET A 1 15.63 16.23 1.87
C MET A 1 14.41 15.36 2.18
N LYS A 2 13.92 15.35 3.43
CA LYS A 2 12.68 14.64 3.79
C LYS A 2 11.50 15.61 3.82
N LEU A 3 10.28 15.10 3.55
CA LEU A 3 9.08 15.92 3.52
C LEU A 3 8.79 16.62 4.86
N LEU A 4 9.07 15.98 6.00
CA LEU A 4 8.91 16.59 7.33
C LEU A 4 9.77 17.85 7.57
N GLN A 5 10.77 18.11 6.73
CA GLN A 5 11.61 19.32 6.80
C GLN A 5 10.95 20.54 6.13
N LEU A 6 9.87 20.33 5.37
CA LEU A 6 9.04 21.42 4.84
C LEU A 6 7.99 21.84 5.88
N SER A 7 7.83 23.13 6.08
CA SER A 7 6.67 23.62 6.85
C SER A 7 5.37 23.31 6.10
N ARG A 8 4.24 23.23 6.82
CA ARG A 8 2.92 23.01 6.18
C ARG A 8 2.58 24.11 5.17
N ALA A 9 2.96 25.35 5.44
CA ALA A 9 2.74 26.48 4.54
C ALA A 9 3.57 26.33 3.25
N GLU A 10 4.84 25.95 3.38
CA GLU A 10 5.73 25.68 2.25
C GLU A 10 5.21 24.53 1.39
N LEU A 11 4.84 23.40 2.03
CA LEU A 11 4.28 22.25 1.33
C LEU A 11 3.02 22.63 0.53
N ARG A 12 2.09 23.38 1.14
CA ARG A 12 0.87 23.83 0.45
C ARG A 12 1.19 24.74 -0.73
N ARG A 13 2.16 25.66 -0.58
CA ARG A 13 2.57 26.57 -1.64
C ARG A 13 3.18 25.80 -2.82
N GLN A 14 4.08 24.84 -2.55
CA GLN A 14 4.70 24.02 -3.59
C GLN A 14 3.67 23.16 -4.30
N LEU A 15 2.80 22.45 -3.56
CA LEU A 15 1.73 21.62 -4.14
C LEU A 15 0.78 22.44 -5.05
N ALA A 16 0.44 23.67 -4.66
CA ALA A 16 -0.44 24.52 -5.45
C ALA A 16 0.24 25.13 -6.69
N GLY A 17 1.57 25.16 -6.71
CA GLY A 17 2.40 25.72 -7.78
C GLY A 17 3.08 24.65 -8.64
N ALA A 18 4.42 24.59 -8.56
CA ALA A 18 5.24 23.68 -9.36
C ALA A 18 5.01 22.18 -9.05
N GLY A 19 4.44 21.88 -7.89
CA GLY A 19 4.26 20.55 -7.35
C GLY A 19 5.39 20.15 -6.39
N VAL A 20 5.25 18.97 -5.80
CA VAL A 20 6.27 18.34 -4.93
C VAL A 20 6.70 17.05 -5.56
N TRP A 21 8.01 16.86 -5.70
CA TRP A 21 8.58 15.59 -6.10
C TRP A 21 8.75 14.71 -4.85
N ILE A 22 8.16 13.52 -4.87
CA ILE A 22 8.20 12.56 -3.74
C ILE A 22 8.65 11.21 -4.26
N ARG A 23 9.58 10.55 -3.55
CA ARG A 23 9.99 9.18 -3.84
C ARG A 23 9.24 8.18 -2.96
N THR A 24 8.59 7.19 -3.59
CA THR A 24 7.90 6.09 -2.90
C THR A 24 8.38 4.76 -3.48
N GLY A 25 9.15 4.00 -2.70
CA GLY A 25 9.79 2.78 -3.19
C GLY A 25 10.64 3.03 -4.44
N PRO A 26 10.39 2.29 -5.54
CA PRO A 26 11.14 2.45 -6.79
C PRO A 26 10.66 3.65 -7.63
N PHE A 27 9.51 4.26 -7.28
CA PHE A 27 8.87 5.29 -8.10
C PHE A 27 9.07 6.69 -7.55
N SER A 28 9.14 7.64 -8.47
CA SER A 28 9.14 9.07 -8.23
C SER A 28 7.84 9.70 -8.73
N LEU A 29 7.23 10.55 -7.90
CA LEU A 29 5.96 11.20 -8.16
C LEU A 29 6.17 12.71 -8.21
N LYS A 30 5.63 13.39 -9.23
CA LYS A 30 5.40 14.83 -9.20
C LYS A 30 3.94 15.05 -8.85
N LEU A 31 3.68 15.52 -7.63
CA LEU A 31 2.34 15.71 -7.11
C LEU A 31 1.97 17.19 -7.04
N GLN A 32 0.79 17.53 -7.57
CA GLN A 32 0.19 18.87 -7.47
C GLN A 32 -1.18 18.79 -6.82
N SER A 33 -1.48 19.71 -5.90
CA SER A 33 -2.82 19.84 -5.31
C SER A 33 -3.05 21.22 -4.72
N ARG A 34 -4.29 21.72 -4.90
CA ARG A 34 -4.80 22.91 -4.22
C ARG A 34 -5.74 22.55 -3.07
N VAL A 35 -5.86 21.27 -2.75
CA VAL A 35 -6.76 20.78 -1.70
C VAL A 35 -6.01 20.67 -0.39
N PRO A 36 -6.42 21.42 0.68
CA PRO A 36 -5.70 21.42 1.96
C PRO A 36 -5.55 20.03 2.58
N SER A 37 -6.58 19.18 2.54
CA SER A 37 -6.53 17.83 3.11
C SER A 37 -5.50 16.91 2.45
N VAL A 38 -5.14 17.15 1.18
CA VAL A 38 -4.03 16.44 0.51
C VAL A 38 -2.70 16.85 1.12
N ALA A 39 -2.47 18.16 1.31
CA ALA A 39 -1.25 18.66 1.93
C ALA A 39 -1.12 18.19 3.40
N ASP A 40 -2.22 18.18 4.14
CA ASP A 40 -2.25 17.73 5.54
C ASP A 40 -1.97 16.23 5.62
N GLY A 41 -2.62 15.41 4.79
CA GLY A 41 -2.35 13.97 4.72
C GLY A 41 -0.91 13.63 4.35
N LEU A 42 -0.32 14.37 3.40
CA LEU A 42 1.10 14.21 3.07
C LEU A 42 2.02 14.59 4.23
N ALA A 43 1.80 15.72 4.89
CA ALA A 43 2.60 16.15 6.04
C ALA A 43 2.53 15.12 7.18
N GLU A 44 1.36 14.53 7.40
CA GLU A 44 1.10 13.60 8.49
C GLU A 44 1.62 12.18 8.21
N LEU A 45 1.49 11.69 6.99
CA LEU A 45 1.74 10.28 6.65
C LEU A 45 3.04 10.07 5.87
N TYR A 46 3.50 11.07 5.10
CA TYR A 46 4.67 10.97 4.23
C TYR A 46 5.91 11.70 4.75
N GLY A 47 5.92 12.12 6.01
CA GLY A 47 7.01 12.93 6.57
C GLY A 47 8.41 12.37 6.40
N GLN A 48 8.59 11.05 6.39
CA GLN A 48 9.89 10.39 6.26
C GLN A 48 10.34 10.17 4.80
N PHE A 49 9.45 10.39 3.82
CA PHE A 49 9.77 10.18 2.41
C PHE A 49 10.70 11.26 1.87
N GLU A 50 11.53 10.87 0.90
CA GLU A 50 12.42 11.78 0.20
C GLU A 50 11.62 12.72 -0.70
N VAL A 51 11.97 14.01 -0.64
CA VAL A 51 11.45 15.04 -1.55
C VAL A 51 12.59 15.79 -2.22
N ARG A 52 12.38 16.23 -3.44
CA ARG A 52 13.36 17.00 -4.23
C ARG A 52 12.71 18.23 -4.86
N ASN A 53 13.54 19.12 -5.35
CA ASN A 53 13.09 20.23 -6.19
C ASN A 53 12.52 19.68 -7.51
N THR A 54 11.31 20.10 -7.87
CA THR A 54 10.57 19.62 -9.05
C THR A 54 11.15 20.09 -10.39
N HIS A 55 11.97 21.13 -10.41
CA HIS A 55 12.46 21.71 -11.66
C HIS A 55 13.51 20.88 -12.39
N GLU A 56 14.19 19.97 -11.69
CA GLU A 56 15.33 19.22 -12.23
C GLU A 56 15.19 17.68 -12.08
N ALA A 57 14.10 17.21 -11.45
CA ALA A 57 13.95 15.80 -11.16
C ALA A 57 12.96 15.13 -12.13
N PHE A 58 13.41 14.04 -12.77
CA PHE A 58 12.50 13.13 -13.48
C PHE A 58 11.46 12.55 -12.52
N ALA A 59 10.22 12.41 -12.97
CA ALA A 59 9.16 11.73 -12.24
C ALA A 59 8.52 10.67 -13.13
N ASP A 60 8.34 9.46 -12.57
CA ASP A 60 7.67 8.36 -13.24
C ASP A 60 6.18 8.66 -13.45
N PHE A 61 5.58 9.42 -12.51
CA PHE A 61 4.15 9.76 -12.54
C PHE A 61 3.93 11.24 -12.24
N HIS A 62 3.22 11.94 -13.11
CA HIS A 62 2.72 13.29 -12.84
C HIS A 62 1.26 13.20 -12.44
N VAL A 63 0.97 13.45 -11.16
CA VAL A 63 -0.37 13.29 -10.60
C VAL A 63 -0.88 14.59 -10.00
N SER A 64 -2.17 14.82 -10.08
CA SER A 64 -2.81 15.90 -9.36
C SER A 64 -4.17 15.52 -8.79
N VAL A 65 -4.52 16.15 -7.65
CA VAL A 65 -5.84 16.08 -7.04
C VAL A 65 -6.33 17.52 -6.84
N ASN A 66 -7.28 17.95 -7.66
CA ASN A 66 -7.73 19.34 -7.67
C ASN A 66 -9.25 19.45 -7.81
N PRO A 67 -9.87 20.52 -7.30
CA PRO A 67 -11.26 20.85 -7.61
C PRO A 67 -11.46 21.03 -9.11
N PRO A 68 -12.63 20.67 -9.67
CA PRO A 68 -12.95 20.93 -11.07
C PRO A 68 -13.06 22.42 -11.35
N ALA A 69 -12.86 22.84 -12.62
CA ALA A 69 -13.04 24.23 -13.06
C ALA A 69 -14.52 24.65 -13.22
N THR A 70 -15.46 23.81 -12.80
CA THR A 70 -16.91 24.03 -12.90
C THR A 70 -17.50 24.50 -11.57
N LEU A 71 -18.81 24.82 -11.53
CA LEU A 71 -19.55 25.16 -10.32
C LEU A 71 -19.46 24.11 -9.20
N ARG A 72 -19.09 22.86 -9.52
CA ARG A 72 -18.84 21.78 -8.58
C ARG A 72 -17.64 21.99 -7.65
N ARG A 73 -16.89 23.05 -7.82
CA ARG A 73 -15.88 23.47 -6.83
C ARG A 73 -16.49 24.13 -5.58
N TRP A 74 -17.71 24.70 -5.69
CA TRP A 74 -18.39 25.38 -4.60
C TRP A 74 -19.71 24.70 -4.22
N LEU A 75 -20.49 24.27 -5.22
CA LEU A 75 -21.78 23.62 -5.00
C LEU A 75 -21.58 22.09 -4.99
N ARG A 76 -21.73 21.45 -3.80
CA ARG A 76 -21.36 20.04 -3.56
C ARG A 76 -19.91 19.80 -4.00
N PRO A 77 -18.92 20.38 -3.28
CA PRO A 77 -17.53 20.40 -3.71
C PRO A 77 -17.00 19.01 -4.04
N GLN A 78 -16.32 18.90 -5.17
CA GLN A 78 -15.72 17.68 -5.69
C GLN A 78 -14.25 17.88 -6.00
N VAL A 79 -13.54 16.77 -6.17
CA VAL A 79 -12.16 16.70 -6.64
C VAL A 79 -12.01 15.72 -7.79
N ASN A 80 -11.05 16.00 -8.67
CA ASN A 80 -10.63 15.12 -9.74
C ASN A 80 -9.20 14.65 -9.47
N PHE A 81 -8.95 13.37 -9.69
CA PHE A 81 -7.60 12.85 -9.87
C PHE A 81 -7.21 12.99 -11.34
N SER A 82 -5.96 13.39 -11.58
CA SER A 82 -5.39 13.43 -12.92
C SER A 82 -4.01 12.76 -12.91
N PHE A 83 -3.73 12.00 -13.96
CA PHE A 83 -2.46 11.36 -14.25
C PHE A 83 -2.05 11.75 -15.66
N ASP A 84 -0.90 12.43 -15.82
CA ASP A 84 -0.40 12.95 -17.12
C ASP A 84 -1.48 13.69 -17.96
N GLY A 85 -2.30 14.49 -17.29
CA GLY A 85 -3.41 15.22 -17.91
C GLY A 85 -4.70 14.44 -18.12
N MET A 86 -4.68 13.10 -18.06
CA MET A 86 -5.86 12.23 -18.14
C MET A 86 -6.60 12.17 -16.81
N ARG A 87 -7.92 11.92 -16.86
CA ARG A 87 -8.80 11.76 -15.68
C ARG A 87 -9.40 10.36 -15.69
N PRO A 88 -8.71 9.36 -15.10
CA PRO A 88 -9.17 7.96 -15.17
C PRO A 88 -10.40 7.67 -14.29
N PHE A 89 -10.74 8.56 -13.34
CA PHE A 89 -11.82 8.35 -12.38
C PHE A 89 -12.91 9.41 -12.50
N LYS A 90 -14.12 9.04 -12.07
CA LYS A 90 -15.19 10.00 -11.81
C LYS A 90 -14.79 10.90 -10.63
N PRO A 91 -15.25 12.16 -10.59
CA PRO A 91 -15.03 13.05 -9.44
C PRO A 91 -15.55 12.42 -8.14
N LEU A 92 -14.84 12.65 -7.03
CA LEU A 92 -15.27 12.28 -5.68
C LEU A 92 -15.59 13.54 -4.85
N PRO A 93 -16.34 13.40 -3.73
CA PRO A 93 -16.51 14.46 -2.76
C PRO A 93 -15.17 15.04 -2.29
N HIS A 94 -15.13 16.34 -1.99
CA HIS A 94 -13.90 17.06 -1.65
C HIS A 94 -13.19 16.53 -0.40
N ASP A 95 -13.92 16.02 0.58
CA ASP A 95 -13.41 15.40 1.81
C ASP A 95 -12.78 14.02 1.59
N GLN A 96 -12.98 13.44 0.40
CA GLN A 96 -12.35 12.18 -0.03
C GLN A 96 -11.08 12.40 -0.89
N ALA A 97 -10.53 13.62 -0.91
CA ALA A 97 -9.38 13.97 -1.76
C ALA A 97 -8.12 13.16 -1.43
N PHE A 98 -7.81 12.92 -0.14
CA PHE A 98 -6.65 12.14 0.25
C PHE A 98 -6.83 10.62 -0.06
N PRO A 99 -7.94 9.96 0.28
CA PRO A 99 -8.24 8.62 -0.23
C PRO A 99 -8.16 8.51 -1.75
N MET A 100 -8.67 9.50 -2.50
CA MET A 100 -8.58 9.54 -3.96
C MET A 100 -7.13 9.57 -4.45
N LEU A 101 -6.25 10.33 -3.78
CA LEU A 101 -4.83 10.33 -4.06
C LEU A 101 -4.24 8.92 -3.90
N GLU A 102 -4.46 8.27 -2.75
CA GLU A 102 -3.91 6.93 -2.48
C GLU A 102 -4.39 5.88 -3.48
N TRP A 103 -5.68 5.88 -3.82
CA TRP A 103 -6.23 4.97 -4.84
C TRP A 103 -5.69 5.28 -6.23
N GLY A 104 -5.52 6.56 -6.56
CA GLY A 104 -4.93 7.00 -7.81
C GLY A 104 -3.48 6.57 -7.95
N LEU A 105 -2.68 6.67 -6.90
CA LEU A 105 -1.29 6.19 -6.90
C LEU A 105 -1.22 4.67 -7.07
N ASN A 106 -2.11 3.90 -6.44
CA ASN A 106 -2.20 2.45 -6.69
C ASN A 106 -2.54 2.16 -8.15
N TRP A 107 -3.48 2.91 -8.72
CA TRP A 107 -3.86 2.77 -10.11
C TRP A 107 -2.68 3.10 -11.05
N CYS A 108 -1.93 4.17 -10.82
CA CYS A 108 -0.75 4.50 -11.63
C CYS A 108 0.26 3.35 -11.63
N VAL A 109 0.61 2.81 -10.45
CA VAL A 109 1.55 1.69 -10.35
C VAL A 109 0.99 0.45 -11.04
N SER A 110 -0.26 0.07 -10.77
CA SER A 110 -0.84 -1.16 -11.31
C SER A 110 -1.02 -1.15 -12.83
N THR A 111 -1.15 0.03 -13.45
CA THR A 111 -1.35 0.18 -14.90
C THR A 111 -0.08 0.52 -15.69
N GLN A 112 1.01 0.97 -15.04
CA GLN A 112 2.20 1.44 -15.73
C GLN A 112 3.46 0.62 -15.42
N ALA A 113 3.56 0.01 -14.23
CA ALA A 113 4.81 -0.60 -13.77
C ALA A 113 5.00 -2.06 -14.25
N HIS A 114 4.88 -2.30 -15.56
CA HIS A 114 4.92 -3.65 -16.16
C HIS A 114 6.29 -4.35 -16.11
N HIS A 115 7.32 -3.72 -15.57
CA HIS A 115 8.59 -4.37 -15.25
C HIS A 115 8.53 -5.19 -13.94
N TYR A 116 7.39 -5.16 -13.23
CA TYR A 116 7.04 -6.08 -12.15
C TYR A 116 5.84 -6.95 -12.54
N LEU A 117 5.75 -8.16 -11.96
CA LEU A 117 4.47 -8.82 -11.79
C LEU A 117 3.80 -8.19 -10.57
N ILE A 118 2.62 -7.61 -10.74
CA ILE A 118 1.92 -6.83 -9.72
C ILE A 118 0.73 -7.61 -9.20
N ILE A 119 0.80 -8.05 -7.95
CA ILE A 119 -0.24 -8.87 -7.32
C ILE A 119 -1.02 -8.01 -6.33
N HIS A 120 -2.35 -8.13 -6.31
CA HIS A 120 -3.19 -7.51 -5.30
C HIS A 120 -3.06 -8.25 -3.97
N ALA A 121 -2.03 -7.92 -3.23
CA ALA A 121 -1.72 -8.51 -1.93
C ALA A 121 -0.96 -7.50 -1.07
N ALA A 122 -1.14 -7.57 0.24
CA ALA A 122 -0.22 -6.92 1.17
C ALA A 122 1.06 -7.77 1.27
N VAL A 123 2.16 -7.14 1.65
CA VAL A 123 3.42 -7.84 1.88
C VAL A 123 4.21 -7.17 2.99
N VAL A 124 4.66 -8.00 3.92
CA VAL A 124 5.51 -7.63 5.07
C VAL A 124 6.77 -8.47 5.07
N GLU A 125 7.82 -8.01 5.72
CA GLU A 125 9.12 -8.69 5.73
C GLU A 125 9.66 -8.83 7.15
N LYS A 126 10.29 -9.97 7.42
CA LYS A 126 11.12 -10.18 8.61
C LYS A 126 12.33 -11.06 8.25
N ASN A 127 13.52 -10.68 8.72
CA ASN A 127 14.78 -11.41 8.48
C ASN A 127 15.10 -11.63 6.97
N GLY A 128 14.77 -10.67 6.11
CA GLY A 128 15.01 -10.74 4.66
C GLY A 128 13.98 -11.57 3.87
N LEU A 129 12.97 -12.13 4.54
CA LEU A 129 11.94 -12.96 3.93
C LEU A 129 10.57 -12.27 3.93
N ALA A 130 9.93 -12.22 2.77
CA ALA A 130 8.63 -11.61 2.57
C ALA A 130 7.49 -12.61 2.79
N ALA A 131 6.49 -12.20 3.57
CA ALA A 131 5.19 -12.84 3.66
C ALA A 131 4.17 -12.07 2.82
N ILE A 132 3.69 -12.69 1.74
CA ILE A 132 2.70 -12.14 0.81
C ILE A 132 1.33 -12.56 1.30
N LEU A 133 0.41 -11.61 1.44
CA LEU A 133 -0.91 -11.78 2.03
C LEU A 133 -2.01 -11.46 1.00
N PRO A 134 -2.26 -12.36 0.05
CA PRO A 134 -3.39 -12.20 -0.86
C PRO A 134 -4.68 -12.55 -0.12
N ALA A 135 -5.70 -11.72 -0.28
CA ALA A 135 -6.99 -12.00 0.35
C ALA A 135 -8.12 -11.18 -0.26
N PRO A 136 -9.35 -11.70 -0.28
CA PRO A 136 -10.52 -10.92 -0.67
C PRO A 136 -10.80 -9.78 0.31
N PRO A 137 -11.56 -8.76 -0.10
CA PRO A 137 -12.03 -7.72 0.81
C PRO A 137 -12.76 -8.32 2.02
N GLY A 138 -12.55 -7.74 3.20
CA GLY A 138 -13.19 -8.21 4.45
C GLY A 138 -12.50 -9.36 5.17
N SER A 139 -11.43 -9.93 4.63
CA SER A 139 -10.67 -11.04 5.24
C SER A 139 -9.83 -10.67 6.48
N GLY A 140 -9.78 -9.40 6.86
CA GLY A 140 -8.90 -8.91 7.95
C GLY A 140 -7.46 -8.58 7.50
N LYS A 141 -7.14 -8.65 6.20
CA LYS A 141 -5.79 -8.42 5.64
C LYS A 141 -5.12 -7.14 6.15
N SER A 142 -5.76 -5.96 5.98
CA SER A 142 -5.14 -4.67 6.37
C SER A 142 -4.99 -4.53 7.88
N THR A 143 -5.90 -5.09 8.68
CA THR A 143 -5.78 -5.15 10.15
C THR A 143 -4.57 -6.00 10.55
N LEU A 144 -4.43 -7.19 9.96
CA LEU A 144 -3.27 -8.08 10.19
C LEU A 144 -1.97 -7.42 9.74
N THR A 145 -1.95 -6.81 8.54
CA THR A 145 -0.78 -6.09 8.04
C THR A 145 -0.36 -4.97 8.99
N ALA A 146 -1.31 -4.14 9.46
CA ALA A 146 -1.05 -3.08 10.42
C ALA A 146 -0.51 -3.64 11.75
N GLY A 147 -1.12 -4.69 12.29
CA GLY A 147 -0.66 -5.35 13.51
C GLY A 147 0.76 -5.89 13.39
N LEU A 148 1.08 -6.59 12.30
CA LEU A 148 2.42 -7.12 12.02
C LEU A 148 3.48 -6.00 11.97
N VAL A 149 3.22 -4.91 11.22
CA VAL A 149 4.20 -3.83 11.09
C VAL A 149 4.37 -3.03 12.38
N LEU A 150 3.34 -2.90 13.19
CA LEU A 150 3.41 -2.30 14.53
C LEU A 150 4.15 -3.21 15.53
N SER A 151 4.23 -4.52 15.24
CA SER A 151 4.95 -5.52 16.03
C SER A 151 6.35 -5.86 15.48
N GLY A 152 6.92 -4.98 14.64
CA GLY A 152 8.32 -5.06 14.21
C GLY A 152 8.55 -5.78 12.88
N TRP A 153 7.51 -6.15 12.13
CA TRP A 153 7.65 -6.54 10.73
C TRP A 153 7.83 -5.29 9.86
N ARG A 154 8.70 -5.35 8.88
CA ARG A 154 8.87 -4.25 7.91
C ARG A 154 7.73 -4.26 6.90
N LEU A 155 7.05 -3.12 6.71
CA LEU A 155 6.06 -2.95 5.66
C LEU A 155 6.77 -2.87 4.30
N LEU A 156 6.43 -3.78 3.39
CA LEU A 156 6.81 -3.63 2.00
C LEU A 156 5.68 -3.01 1.18
N SER A 157 4.42 -3.43 1.38
CA SER A 157 3.23 -2.78 0.81
C SER A 157 1.94 -3.28 1.46
N ASP A 158 0.87 -2.49 1.47
CA ASP A 158 -0.46 -2.92 1.94
C ASP A 158 -1.35 -3.47 0.81
N GLU A 159 -1.19 -3.00 -0.43
CA GLU A 159 -2.10 -3.37 -1.53
C GLU A 159 -1.42 -3.94 -2.78
N LEU A 160 -0.14 -3.61 -3.03
CA LEU A 160 0.56 -3.95 -4.27
C LEU A 160 1.86 -4.69 -3.99
N THR A 161 1.85 -6.01 -4.12
CA THR A 161 3.09 -6.79 -4.10
C THR A 161 3.77 -6.69 -5.45
N LEU A 162 4.98 -6.12 -5.48
CA LEU A 162 5.78 -5.92 -6.70
C LEU A 162 6.87 -7.00 -6.78
N VAL A 163 6.69 -7.99 -7.65
CA VAL A 163 7.69 -9.03 -7.92
C VAL A 163 8.54 -8.61 -9.10
N ASN A 164 9.84 -8.40 -8.88
CA ASN A 164 10.76 -8.02 -9.94
C ASN A 164 10.92 -9.19 -10.95
N ARG A 165 10.61 -8.96 -12.21
CA ARG A 165 10.57 -9.99 -13.26
C ARG A 165 11.93 -10.60 -13.57
N LYS A 166 13.03 -9.89 -13.29
CA LYS A 166 14.40 -10.35 -13.56
C LYS A 166 14.99 -11.11 -12.39
N THR A 167 14.75 -10.64 -11.16
CA THR A 167 15.41 -11.17 -9.95
C THR A 167 14.50 -12.05 -9.10
N GLY A 168 13.17 -12.00 -9.28
CA GLY A 168 12.19 -12.66 -8.42
C GLY A 168 12.03 -12.04 -7.04
N LEU A 169 12.80 -11.00 -6.70
CA LEU A 169 12.74 -10.34 -5.41
C LEU A 169 11.51 -9.43 -5.29
N ILE A 170 11.06 -9.27 -4.06
CA ILE A 170 9.94 -8.36 -3.74
C ILE A 170 10.49 -6.95 -3.55
N GLN A 171 9.98 -6.02 -4.35
CA GLN A 171 10.33 -4.61 -4.28
C GLN A 171 9.42 -3.87 -3.30
N PRO A 172 9.95 -3.16 -2.29
CA PRO A 172 9.12 -2.38 -1.37
C PRO A 172 8.43 -1.17 -2.02
N LEU A 173 7.20 -0.93 -1.56
CA LEU A 173 6.40 0.27 -1.83
C LEU A 173 5.66 0.65 -0.53
N PRO A 174 6.37 1.06 0.54
CA PRO A 174 5.83 1.19 1.90
C PRO A 174 5.02 2.47 2.10
N ARG A 175 3.95 2.65 1.33
CA ARG A 175 3.00 3.76 1.48
C ARG A 175 2.07 3.55 2.68
N PRO A 176 1.27 4.57 3.08
CA PRO A 176 0.34 4.45 4.20
C PRO A 176 -0.59 3.24 4.09
N VAL A 177 -0.80 2.54 5.22
CA VAL A 177 -1.69 1.37 5.29
C VAL A 177 -3.14 1.84 5.30
N SER A 178 -3.96 1.34 4.39
CA SER A 178 -5.37 1.71 4.27
C SER A 178 -6.24 0.90 5.22
N LEU A 179 -6.73 1.53 6.28
CA LEU A 179 -7.65 0.94 7.26
C LEU A 179 -9.10 1.30 6.91
N LYS A 180 -10.04 0.37 7.14
CA LYS A 180 -11.44 0.53 6.76
C LYS A 180 -12.36 0.11 7.90
N ASN A 181 -13.39 0.93 8.15
CA ASN A 181 -14.44 0.61 9.12
C ASN A 181 -13.85 0.22 10.50
N GLN A 182 -14.23 -0.92 11.03
CA GLN A 182 -13.80 -1.40 12.36
C GLN A 182 -12.28 -1.57 12.49
N SER A 183 -11.53 -1.79 11.38
CA SER A 183 -10.08 -1.92 11.47
C SER A 183 -9.38 -0.66 12.00
N ILE A 184 -10.00 0.51 11.85
CA ILE A 184 -9.48 1.78 12.37
C ILE A 184 -9.45 1.75 13.91
N ASP A 185 -10.57 1.35 14.53
CA ASP A 185 -10.68 1.31 15.98
C ASP A 185 -9.89 0.13 16.60
N ILE A 186 -9.88 -1.02 15.90
CA ILE A 186 -9.07 -2.18 16.31
C ILE A 186 -7.58 -1.79 16.41
N ILE A 187 -7.04 -1.09 15.39
CA ILE A 187 -5.63 -0.71 15.41
C ILE A 187 -5.35 0.41 16.42
N ARG A 188 -6.27 1.36 16.63
CA ARG A 188 -6.13 2.37 17.69
C ARG A 188 -6.09 1.76 19.09
N LEU A 189 -6.87 0.70 19.32
CA LEU A 189 -6.86 -0.02 20.61
C LEU A 189 -5.62 -0.92 20.75
N PHE A 190 -5.15 -1.51 19.63
CA PHE A 190 -3.98 -2.39 19.62
C PHE A 190 -2.69 -1.63 19.91
N GLU A 191 -2.50 -0.46 19.28
CA GLU A 191 -1.32 0.41 19.41
C GLU A 191 -1.76 1.88 19.42
N PRO A 192 -2.02 2.45 20.61
CA PRO A 192 -2.49 3.83 20.75
C PRO A 192 -1.56 4.90 20.18
N ASP A 193 -0.25 4.61 20.11
CA ASP A 193 0.77 5.53 19.58
C ASP A 193 0.87 5.48 18.05
N ALA A 194 0.18 4.54 17.39
CA ALA A 194 0.11 4.47 15.95
C ALA A 194 -0.61 5.69 15.36
N TYR A 195 0.09 6.42 14.50
CA TYR A 195 -0.53 7.58 13.87
C TYR A 195 -1.49 7.14 12.76
N ILE A 196 -2.78 7.41 12.94
CA ILE A 196 -3.84 7.21 11.96
C ILE A 196 -4.47 8.57 11.68
N ASN A 197 -4.51 8.99 10.40
CA ASN A 197 -5.08 10.28 10.03
C ASN A 197 -6.60 10.35 10.27
N ARG A 198 -7.17 11.56 10.08
CA ARG A 198 -8.62 11.76 10.19
C ARG A 198 -9.35 10.87 9.17
N PRO A 199 -10.37 10.10 9.58
CA PRO A 199 -11.16 9.28 8.67
C PRO A 199 -11.93 10.11 7.63
N SER A 200 -12.03 9.57 6.42
CA SER A 200 -13.00 10.01 5.40
C SER A 200 -14.18 9.04 5.41
N HIS A 201 -15.38 9.61 5.54
CA HIS A 201 -16.63 8.86 5.64
C HIS A 201 -17.31 8.71 4.27
N ASP A 202 -18.29 7.83 4.19
CA ASP A 202 -19.17 7.65 3.03
C ASP A 202 -18.42 7.41 1.69
N THR A 203 -17.24 6.81 1.78
CA THR A 203 -16.53 6.38 0.58
C THR A 203 -17.17 5.10 0.00
N VAL A 204 -16.85 4.76 -1.23
CA VAL A 204 -17.28 3.49 -1.84
C VAL A 204 -16.78 2.25 -1.06
N LYS A 205 -15.82 2.43 -0.15
CA LYS A 205 -15.26 1.39 0.73
C LYS A 205 -15.68 1.56 2.20
N GLY A 206 -16.69 2.40 2.48
CA GLY A 206 -17.11 2.79 3.83
C GLY A 206 -16.23 3.90 4.42
N THR A 207 -16.01 3.90 5.72
CA THR A 207 -15.10 4.81 6.40
C THR A 207 -13.65 4.37 6.18
N VAL A 208 -12.79 5.26 5.69
CA VAL A 208 -11.39 4.98 5.37
C VAL A 208 -10.47 5.93 6.11
N ALA A 209 -9.44 5.41 6.74
CA ALA A 209 -8.31 6.16 7.29
C ALA A 209 -6.99 5.49 6.90
N HIS A 210 -5.90 6.23 7.03
CA HIS A 210 -4.59 5.72 6.66
C HIS A 210 -3.65 5.77 7.86
N MET A 211 -2.97 4.65 8.14
CA MET A 211 -1.94 4.57 9.16
C MET A 211 -0.58 4.92 8.55
N ARG A 212 0.17 5.76 9.26
CA ARG A 212 1.55 6.11 8.87
C ARG A 212 2.41 4.86 8.82
N PRO A 213 3.18 4.64 7.72
CA PRO A 213 4.12 3.54 7.68
C PRO A 213 5.22 3.73 8.72
N PRO A 214 5.74 2.66 9.34
CA PRO A 214 6.89 2.74 10.23
C PRO A 214 8.09 3.41 9.57
N ARG A 215 8.84 4.20 10.34
CA ARG A 215 10.00 4.93 9.85
C ARG A 215 11.03 4.01 9.20
N ASP A 216 11.31 2.87 9.82
CA ASP A 216 12.26 1.88 9.29
C ASP A 216 11.85 1.38 7.91
N SER A 217 10.57 1.08 7.70
CA SER A 217 10.04 0.63 6.41
C SER A 217 10.28 1.65 5.30
N VAL A 218 10.11 2.95 5.59
CA VAL A 218 10.35 4.03 4.62
C VAL A 218 11.84 4.23 4.36
N LEU A 219 12.69 4.20 5.38
CA LEU A 219 14.14 4.36 5.23
C LEU A 219 14.75 3.23 4.41
N ARG A 220 14.25 2.02 4.56
CA ARG A 220 14.71 0.80 3.88
C ARG A 220 13.88 0.47 2.62
N GLN A 221 13.21 1.44 2.03
CA GLN A 221 12.36 1.24 0.83
C GLN A 221 13.14 0.79 -0.43
N HIS A 222 14.47 0.80 -0.39
CA HIS A 222 15.35 0.32 -1.47
C HIS A 222 15.79 -1.14 -1.26
N GLU A 223 15.63 -1.68 -0.05
CA GLU A 223 16.05 -3.03 0.29
C GLU A 223 14.97 -4.04 -0.08
N THR A 224 15.20 -4.77 -1.15
CA THR A 224 14.33 -5.85 -1.60
C THR A 224 14.30 -7.01 -0.59
N ALA A 225 13.30 -7.88 -0.67
CA ALA A 225 13.18 -9.08 0.14
C ALA A 225 13.01 -10.33 -0.74
N ARG A 226 13.49 -11.48 -0.25
CA ARG A 226 13.22 -12.77 -0.90
C ARG A 226 11.81 -13.24 -0.59
N PRO A 227 11.07 -13.83 -1.53
CA PRO A 227 9.80 -14.50 -1.22
C PRO A 227 10.01 -15.59 -0.17
N GLY A 228 9.19 -15.61 0.86
CA GLY A 228 9.24 -16.63 1.92
C GLY A 228 7.95 -17.40 2.05
N TRP A 229 6.84 -16.67 2.06
CA TRP A 229 5.53 -17.27 2.27
C TRP A 229 4.46 -16.58 1.43
N VAL A 230 3.43 -17.35 1.05
CA VAL A 230 2.14 -16.86 0.59
C VAL A 230 1.10 -17.36 1.58
N ILE A 231 0.48 -16.43 2.32
CA ILE A 231 -0.44 -16.74 3.42
C ILE A 231 -1.78 -16.08 3.15
N PHE A 232 -2.86 -16.87 3.15
CA PHE A 232 -4.22 -16.41 2.91
C PHE A 232 -4.93 -16.14 4.23
N PRO A 233 -4.93 -14.89 4.73
CA PRO A 233 -5.58 -14.58 6.00
C PRO A 233 -7.11 -14.59 5.87
N LYS A 234 -7.77 -15.20 6.83
CA LYS A 234 -9.20 -15.14 7.06
C LYS A 234 -9.48 -14.90 8.53
N TRP A 235 -9.92 -13.69 8.84
CA TRP A 235 -10.43 -13.37 10.17
C TRP A 235 -11.86 -13.91 10.31
N GLU A 236 -12.15 -14.59 11.41
CA GLU A 236 -13.47 -15.09 11.75
C GLU A 236 -13.64 -15.06 13.28
N ALA A 237 -14.71 -14.43 13.76
CA ALA A 237 -14.95 -14.28 15.19
C ALA A 237 -15.01 -15.65 15.89
N GLY A 238 -14.24 -15.82 16.98
CA GLY A 238 -14.17 -17.05 17.75
C GLY A 238 -13.42 -18.20 17.10
N ALA A 239 -12.84 -18.02 15.91
CA ALA A 239 -12.04 -19.06 15.28
C ALA A 239 -10.75 -19.33 16.05
N THR A 240 -10.37 -20.60 16.15
CA THR A 240 -9.04 -21.00 16.63
C THR A 240 -7.98 -20.58 15.62
N THR A 241 -6.86 -20.04 16.10
CA THR A 241 -5.75 -19.67 15.23
C THR A 241 -5.09 -20.91 14.63
N THR A 242 -5.20 -21.07 13.30
CA THR A 242 -4.68 -22.20 12.55
C THR A 242 -3.92 -21.76 11.31
N LEU A 243 -2.83 -22.46 11.02
CA LEU A 243 -2.02 -22.28 9.82
C LEU A 243 -1.90 -23.64 9.12
N THR A 244 -2.61 -23.82 8.01
CA THR A 244 -2.68 -25.10 7.29
C THR A 244 -1.98 -25.01 5.94
N PRO A 245 -1.18 -26.00 5.53
CA PRO A 245 -0.56 -26.01 4.20
C PRO A 245 -1.60 -25.92 3.09
N ARG A 246 -1.29 -25.11 2.07
CA ARG A 246 -2.12 -24.91 0.88
C ARG A 246 -1.39 -25.40 -0.36
N SER A 247 -2.12 -25.98 -1.30
CA SER A 247 -1.56 -26.41 -2.59
C SER A 247 -0.93 -25.24 -3.35
N GLN A 248 0.31 -25.45 -3.83
CA GLN A 248 1.02 -24.49 -4.67
C GLN A 248 0.25 -24.17 -5.97
N ALA A 249 -0.36 -25.18 -6.61
CA ALA A 249 -1.15 -25.01 -7.81
C ALA A 249 -2.37 -24.10 -7.57
N GLN A 250 -3.12 -24.34 -6.49
CA GLN A 250 -4.26 -23.48 -6.11
C GLN A 250 -3.81 -22.05 -5.77
N THR A 251 -2.66 -21.92 -5.10
CA THR A 251 -2.07 -20.63 -4.77
C THR A 251 -1.69 -19.88 -6.04
N PHE A 252 -1.00 -20.52 -6.99
CA PHE A 252 -0.65 -19.94 -8.28
C PHE A 252 -1.89 -19.43 -9.03
N MET A 253 -2.92 -20.26 -9.16
CA MET A 253 -4.17 -19.91 -9.84
C MET A 253 -4.82 -18.67 -9.20
N PHE A 254 -4.85 -18.60 -7.87
CA PHE A 254 -5.40 -17.45 -7.16
C PHE A 254 -4.55 -16.19 -7.42
N LEU A 255 -3.23 -16.27 -7.34
CA LEU A 255 -2.35 -15.13 -7.59
C LEU A 255 -2.46 -14.64 -9.03
N ALA A 256 -2.53 -15.55 -10.01
CA ALA A 256 -2.71 -15.19 -11.42
C ALA A 256 -4.03 -14.44 -11.67
N GLN A 257 -5.12 -14.87 -11.04
CA GLN A 257 -6.43 -14.20 -11.14
C GLN A 257 -6.46 -12.81 -10.44
N ASN A 258 -5.63 -12.62 -9.40
CA ASN A 258 -5.57 -11.39 -8.62
C ASN A 258 -4.36 -10.50 -8.95
N ALA A 259 -3.59 -10.84 -9.98
CA ALA A 259 -2.52 -9.99 -10.47
C ALA A 259 -3.07 -8.99 -11.50
N PHE A 260 -2.71 -7.72 -11.35
CA PHE A 260 -3.21 -6.63 -12.19
C PHE A 260 -2.75 -6.73 -13.65
N ASN A 261 -1.59 -7.33 -13.88
CA ASN A 261 -0.95 -7.33 -15.20
C ASN A 261 -0.52 -8.74 -15.67
N TYR A 262 -0.99 -9.80 -15.05
CA TYR A 262 -0.62 -11.17 -15.41
C TYR A 262 -0.89 -11.47 -16.88
N SER A 263 -2.09 -11.21 -17.36
CA SER A 263 -2.47 -11.42 -18.77
C SER A 263 -1.68 -10.55 -19.72
N HIS A 264 -1.34 -9.31 -19.33
CA HIS A 264 -0.51 -8.41 -20.12
C HIS A 264 0.92 -8.93 -20.26
N LEU A 265 1.46 -9.56 -19.22
CA LEU A 265 2.80 -10.15 -19.23
C LEU A 265 2.88 -11.49 -20.00
N GLY A 266 1.76 -12.16 -20.22
CA GLY A 266 1.71 -13.42 -20.96
C GLY A 266 2.62 -14.52 -20.38
N ALA A 267 3.47 -15.11 -21.20
CA ALA A 267 4.41 -16.18 -20.80
C ALA A 267 5.37 -15.74 -19.67
N ASP A 268 5.79 -14.48 -19.64
CA ASP A 268 6.60 -13.92 -18.56
C ASP A 268 5.86 -13.89 -17.24
N GLY A 269 4.56 -13.53 -17.25
CA GLY A 269 3.71 -13.55 -16.06
C GLY A 269 3.63 -14.95 -15.45
N PHE A 270 3.45 -15.98 -16.31
CA PHE A 270 3.47 -17.38 -15.90
C PHE A 270 4.82 -17.75 -15.28
N ARG A 271 5.92 -17.50 -15.97
CA ARG A 271 7.28 -17.84 -15.52
C ARG A 271 7.62 -17.21 -14.16
N VAL A 272 7.34 -15.90 -14.00
CA VAL A 272 7.62 -15.18 -12.75
C VAL A 272 6.72 -15.67 -11.62
N GLY A 273 5.43 -15.89 -11.90
CA GLY A 273 4.47 -16.41 -10.91
C GLY A 273 4.81 -17.83 -10.45
N ALA A 274 5.19 -18.72 -11.36
CA ALA A 274 5.63 -20.09 -11.03
C ALA A 274 6.89 -20.06 -10.18
N ALA A 275 7.92 -19.30 -10.58
CA ALA A 275 9.15 -19.15 -9.81
C ALA A 275 8.93 -18.55 -8.40
N LEU A 276 7.95 -17.64 -8.27
CA LEU A 276 7.54 -17.10 -6.97
C LEU A 276 6.98 -18.21 -6.06
N ILE A 277 6.07 -19.04 -6.60
CA ILE A 277 5.43 -20.12 -5.85
C ILE A 277 6.41 -21.22 -5.47
N ASP A 278 7.33 -21.58 -6.36
CA ASP A 278 8.36 -22.60 -6.09
C ASP A 278 9.28 -22.24 -4.92
N GLN A 279 9.48 -20.93 -4.68
CA GLN A 279 10.33 -20.41 -3.60
C GLN A 279 9.56 -20.18 -2.28
N THR A 280 8.23 -20.33 -2.26
CA THR A 280 7.40 -19.98 -1.11
C THR A 280 6.70 -21.18 -0.49
N HIS A 281 6.49 -21.11 0.83
CA HIS A 281 5.52 -21.99 1.50
C HIS A 281 4.15 -21.32 1.49
N CYS A 282 3.14 -22.09 1.11
CA CYS A 282 1.77 -21.60 0.94
C CYS A 282 0.88 -22.09 2.07
N TYR A 283 0.07 -21.19 2.66
CA TYR A 283 -0.80 -21.50 3.80
C TYR A 283 -2.15 -20.82 3.69
N ASP A 284 -3.19 -21.50 4.16
CA ASP A 284 -4.42 -20.88 4.63
C ASP A 284 -4.25 -20.54 6.11
N PHE A 285 -4.68 -19.35 6.51
CA PHE A 285 -4.50 -18.82 7.86
C PHE A 285 -5.82 -18.33 8.42
N HIS A 286 -6.40 -19.03 9.41
CA HIS A 286 -7.60 -18.61 10.12
C HIS A 286 -7.21 -18.07 11.48
N TYR A 287 -7.86 -16.99 11.93
CA TYR A 287 -7.61 -16.37 13.22
C TYR A 287 -8.78 -15.50 13.67
N SER A 288 -8.91 -15.29 14.98
CA SER A 288 -9.83 -14.33 15.60
C SER A 288 -9.10 -13.28 16.42
N ASP A 289 -8.00 -13.65 17.06
CA ASP A 289 -7.18 -12.76 17.86
C ASP A 289 -5.95 -12.26 17.10
N LEU A 290 -5.74 -10.93 17.10
CA LEU A 290 -4.65 -10.29 16.36
C LEU A 290 -3.27 -10.60 16.97
N ARG A 291 -3.18 -10.73 18.31
CA ARG A 291 -1.91 -11.02 19.01
C ARG A 291 -1.47 -12.46 18.76
N GLU A 292 -2.40 -13.41 18.79
CA GLU A 292 -2.12 -14.82 18.42
C GLU A 292 -1.69 -14.94 16.94
N ALA A 293 -2.34 -14.16 16.06
CA ALA A 293 -1.96 -14.11 14.65
C ALA A 293 -0.51 -13.62 14.49
N ILE A 294 -0.13 -12.52 15.13
CA ILE A 294 1.23 -11.98 15.09
C ILE A 294 2.24 -12.99 15.64
N ALA A 295 1.97 -13.60 16.79
CA ALA A 295 2.83 -14.63 17.39
C ALA A 295 3.04 -15.84 16.44
N THR A 296 2.02 -16.17 15.63
CA THR A 296 2.15 -17.25 14.63
C THR A 296 3.09 -16.88 13.49
N PHE A 297 3.01 -15.63 13.01
CA PHE A 297 3.94 -15.10 12.01
C PHE A 297 5.38 -15.01 12.55
N ASP A 298 5.55 -14.59 13.81
CA ASP A 298 6.88 -14.53 14.44
C ASP A 298 7.53 -15.90 14.52
N ARG A 299 6.80 -16.93 14.96
CA ARG A 299 7.29 -18.33 14.94
C ARG A 299 7.67 -18.83 13.54
N LEU A 300 6.94 -18.41 12.49
CA LEU A 300 7.31 -18.75 11.10
C LEU A 300 8.64 -18.12 10.70
N ALA A 301 8.86 -16.84 11.06
CA ALA A 301 10.08 -16.13 10.73
C ALA A 301 11.31 -16.71 11.48
N GLU A 302 11.14 -17.10 12.76
CA GLU A 302 12.20 -17.73 13.57
C GLU A 302 12.64 -19.06 13.00
N ARG A 303 11.70 -19.94 12.61
CA ARG A 303 12.01 -21.28 12.05
C ARG A 303 12.79 -21.26 10.75
N ARG A 304 12.81 -20.16 10.03
CA ARG A 304 13.53 -20.02 8.76
C ARG A 304 14.83 -19.22 8.87
N ALA A 305 15.07 -18.62 10.02
CA ALA A 305 16.34 -17.94 10.33
C ALA A 305 17.39 -18.89 10.90
N SER A 306 16.96 -20.04 11.43
CA SER A 306 17.79 -21.18 11.86
C SER A 306 18.03 -22.15 10.70
#